data_96cc1b1bc3755aec745a2f5c4907392b
#
_entry.id   96cc1b1bc3755aec745a2f5c4907392b
#
_cell.length_a   1.000
_cell.length_b   1.000
_cell.length_c   1.000
_cell.angle_alpha   90.00
_cell.angle_beta   90.00
_cell.angle_gamma   90.00
#
_symmetry.space_group_name_H-M   'P 1'
#
loop_
_entity.id
_entity.type
_entity.pdbx_description
1 polymer ?
#
loop_
_entity_poly.entity_id
_entity_poly.type
_entity_poly.pdbx_seq_one_letter_code
_entity_poly.pdbx_strand_id
1 'polypeptide(L)'
;MTKTKTTPKHPTGYLIYEGPSSIDPSVNIAVIVNRVRGDATNEKTGSMAQSFILRTDMKPNVALKTKQDHAICGACPYAGGNGCYVSIKMVCSVYSAYKRGSYVKTTPEDLAVILAANVKSGRLDGFRVGSYGDPAAAPFEVWEPAVMAVRDVGGRTSGYTHQWSERYAYMGRTADPRFRALVMASAHGQVDAILAQADEWRSFTVFNSADELKLSGAAMCPASKEAGYRKTCAGCGKQSACNGRRDIDDRRSSMGIVVHGNPVTVRQALRASSKLDLA
;
A
#
# COMPACT_ATOMS: atom_id res chain seq x y z
N MET A 1 -10.99 23.37 32.56
CA MET A 1 -9.57 23.62 32.21
C MET A 1 -9.19 22.71 31.06
N THR A 2 -9.21 23.20 29.83
CA THR A 2 -8.82 22.47 28.63
C THR A 2 -7.30 22.37 28.60
N LYS A 3 -6.74 21.18 28.82
CA LYS A 3 -5.31 20.95 28.67
C LYS A 3 -4.94 21.18 27.20
N THR A 4 -4.26 22.27 26.91
CA THR A 4 -3.62 22.53 25.62
C THR A 4 -2.63 21.39 25.37
N LYS A 5 -2.95 20.50 24.40
CA LYS A 5 -1.99 19.46 23.96
C LYS A 5 -0.83 20.17 23.27
N THR A 6 0.29 20.28 23.92
CA THR A 6 1.54 20.72 23.28
C THR A 6 1.90 19.73 22.18
N THR A 7 2.13 20.24 20.97
CA THR A 7 2.63 19.43 19.84
C THR A 7 3.93 18.74 20.27
N PRO A 8 4.04 17.41 20.15
CA PRO A 8 5.27 16.72 20.51
C PRO A 8 6.44 17.28 19.71
N LYS A 9 7.57 17.55 20.35
CA LYS A 9 8.79 18.07 19.70
C LYS A 9 9.25 17.20 18.52
N HIS A 10 8.85 15.92 18.52
CA HIS A 10 9.09 14.95 17.46
C HIS A 10 7.88 14.01 17.33
N PRO A 11 6.92 14.29 16.45
CA PRO A 11 5.73 13.44 16.28
C PRO A 11 6.12 12.06 15.75
N THR A 12 5.42 11.04 16.24
CA THR A 12 5.60 9.65 15.78
C THR A 12 4.95 9.38 14.41
N GLY A 13 4.09 10.29 13.97
CA GLY A 13 3.41 10.24 12.68
C GLY A 13 2.44 11.39 12.50
N TYR A 14 1.84 11.42 11.33
CA TYR A 14 0.98 12.50 10.85
C TYR A 14 -0.37 11.97 10.37
N LEU A 15 -1.42 12.75 10.58
CA LEU A 15 -2.72 12.61 9.94
C LEU A 15 -2.75 13.60 8.77
N ILE A 16 -2.80 13.07 7.53
CA ILE A 16 -2.70 13.86 6.30
C ILE A 16 -4.01 13.99 5.54
N TYR A 17 -4.99 13.17 5.87
CA TYR A 17 -6.33 13.23 5.30
C TYR A 17 -7.36 12.70 6.29
N GLU A 18 -8.52 13.35 6.34
CA GLU A 18 -9.70 12.88 7.05
C GLU A 18 -10.92 13.37 6.27
N GLY A 19 -11.66 12.44 5.68
CA GLY A 19 -12.80 12.75 4.82
C GLY A 19 -13.40 11.51 4.17
N PRO A 20 -14.33 11.69 3.21
CA PRO A 20 -14.97 10.57 2.51
C PRO A 20 -13.97 9.66 1.78
N SER A 21 -14.23 8.36 1.78
CA SER A 21 -13.50 7.44 0.94
C SER A 21 -13.83 7.67 -0.55
N SER A 22 -12.82 7.62 -1.41
CA SER A 22 -13.03 7.65 -2.87
C SER A 22 -13.68 6.35 -3.39
N ILE A 23 -13.53 5.24 -2.65
CA ILE A 23 -14.15 3.94 -2.98
C ILE A 23 -15.61 3.90 -2.53
N ASP A 24 -15.89 4.34 -1.30
CA ASP A 24 -17.24 4.42 -0.73
C ASP A 24 -17.44 5.76 -0.01
N PRO A 25 -17.97 6.78 -0.71
CA PRO A 25 -18.12 8.13 -0.14
C PRO A 25 -19.07 8.24 1.06
N SER A 26 -19.85 7.21 1.34
CA SER A 26 -20.71 7.17 2.54
C SER A 26 -19.92 6.94 3.83
N VAL A 27 -18.63 6.55 3.71
CA VAL A 27 -17.75 6.21 4.83
C VAL A 27 -16.58 7.17 4.90
N ASN A 28 -16.39 7.80 6.06
CA ASN A 28 -15.20 8.61 6.29
C ASN A 28 -13.99 7.75 6.67
N ILE A 29 -12.86 8.14 6.10
CA ILE A 29 -11.55 7.52 6.34
C ILE A 29 -10.55 8.52 6.89
N ALA A 30 -9.49 8.00 7.49
CA ALA A 30 -8.32 8.77 7.90
C ALA A 30 -7.06 8.14 7.30
N VAL A 31 -6.15 8.98 6.78
CA VAL A 31 -4.84 8.55 6.30
C VAL A 31 -3.77 8.98 7.28
N ILE A 32 -3.10 7.98 7.86
CA ILE A 32 -2.02 8.15 8.83
C ILE A 32 -0.70 7.75 8.17
N VAL A 33 0.33 8.59 8.32
CA VAL A 33 1.71 8.24 7.97
C VAL A 33 2.56 8.20 9.22
N ASN A 34 3.20 7.07 9.49
CA ASN A 34 4.09 6.88 10.64
C ASN A 34 5.49 6.45 10.23
N ARG A 35 6.37 6.21 11.22
CA ARG A 35 7.80 5.88 11.02
C ARG A 35 8.56 6.96 10.24
N VAL A 36 8.11 8.19 10.29
CA VAL A 36 8.67 9.31 9.51
C VAL A 36 10.08 9.70 9.96
N ARG A 37 10.52 9.27 11.15
CA ARG A 37 11.84 9.61 11.71
C ARG A 37 12.96 8.63 11.37
N GLY A 38 12.62 7.48 10.77
CA GLY A 38 13.59 6.41 10.48
C GLY A 38 14.11 5.67 11.69
N ASP A 39 13.54 5.89 12.88
CA ASP A 39 13.91 5.27 14.16
C ASP A 39 13.35 3.85 14.34
N ALA A 40 12.60 3.37 13.38
CA ALA A 40 12.03 2.03 13.37
C ALA A 40 12.19 1.37 12.00
N THR A 41 12.84 0.24 11.97
CA THR A 41 13.00 -0.59 10.77
C THR A 41 11.91 -1.66 10.71
N ASN A 42 11.60 -2.09 9.51
CA ASN A 42 10.73 -3.24 9.25
C ASN A 42 11.55 -4.29 8.49
N GLU A 43 11.41 -5.55 8.89
CA GLU A 43 12.16 -6.67 8.33
C GLU A 43 12.03 -6.79 6.81
N LYS A 44 10.84 -6.51 6.25
CA LYS A 44 10.59 -6.53 4.80
C LYS A 44 10.86 -5.19 4.11
N THR A 45 10.48 -4.08 4.72
CA THR A 45 10.51 -2.77 4.05
C THR A 45 11.75 -1.94 4.40
N GLY A 46 12.48 -2.31 5.44
CA GLY A 46 13.59 -1.49 5.92
C GLY A 46 13.10 -0.22 6.60
N SER A 47 13.86 0.86 6.45
CA SER A 47 13.62 2.16 7.08
C SER A 47 12.71 3.05 6.22
N MET A 48 11.53 2.56 5.84
CA MET A 48 10.54 3.32 5.06
C MET A 48 9.43 3.87 5.97
N ALA A 49 9.03 5.13 5.77
CA ALA A 49 7.78 5.64 6.28
C ALA A 49 6.61 4.84 5.72
N GLN A 50 5.52 4.69 6.49
CA GLN A 50 4.40 3.81 6.11
C GLN A 50 3.07 4.52 6.31
N SER A 51 2.16 4.37 5.34
CA SER A 51 0.81 4.90 5.45
C SER A 51 -0.22 3.82 5.78
N PHE A 52 -1.24 4.24 6.52
CA PHE A 52 -2.38 3.42 6.94
C PHE A 52 -3.66 4.17 6.64
N ILE A 53 -4.57 3.51 5.96
CA ILE A 53 -5.90 4.05 5.64
C ILE A 53 -6.89 3.34 6.54
N LEU A 54 -7.62 4.11 7.33
CA LEU A 54 -8.48 3.60 8.40
C LEU A 54 -9.89 4.16 8.24
N ARG A 55 -10.91 3.37 8.52
CA ARG A 55 -12.25 3.92 8.79
C ARG A 55 -12.19 4.75 10.07
N THR A 56 -12.89 5.89 10.08
CA THR A 56 -12.92 6.77 11.27
C THR A 56 -13.88 6.28 12.34
N ASP A 57 -14.90 5.54 11.95
CA ASP A 57 -16.03 5.09 12.79
C ASP A 57 -15.86 3.68 13.37
N MET A 58 -14.96 2.84 12.80
CA MET A 58 -14.88 1.43 13.13
C MET A 58 -13.43 0.96 13.31
N LYS A 59 -13.20 0.14 14.36
CA LYS A 59 -11.90 -0.51 14.58
C LYS A 59 -11.56 -1.47 13.44
N PRO A 60 -10.29 -1.54 12.99
CA PRO A 60 -9.88 -2.40 11.86
C PRO A 60 -10.22 -3.88 12.05
N ASN A 61 -10.06 -4.43 13.25
CA ASN A 61 -10.41 -5.83 13.52
C ASN A 61 -11.93 -6.09 13.50
N VAL A 62 -12.74 -5.07 13.81
CA VAL A 62 -14.21 -5.17 13.69
C VAL A 62 -14.59 -5.11 12.22
N ALA A 63 -14.09 -4.11 11.47
CA ALA A 63 -14.34 -3.97 10.04
C ALA A 63 -14.00 -5.26 9.27
N LEU A 64 -12.83 -5.86 9.56
CA LEU A 64 -12.41 -7.13 9.00
C LEU A 64 -13.39 -8.27 9.32
N LYS A 65 -13.80 -8.39 10.59
CA LYS A 65 -14.66 -9.47 11.07
C LYS A 65 -16.07 -9.37 10.53
N THR A 66 -16.58 -8.16 10.36
CA THR A 66 -17.92 -7.88 9.84
C THR A 66 -17.93 -7.67 8.32
N LYS A 67 -16.79 -7.82 7.63
CA LYS A 67 -16.62 -7.58 6.18
C LYS A 67 -17.02 -6.15 5.74
N GLN A 68 -16.77 -5.18 6.62
CA GLN A 68 -17.07 -3.76 6.37
C GLN A 68 -15.81 -2.95 6.07
N ASP A 69 -14.74 -3.61 5.64
CA ASP A 69 -13.47 -3.00 5.24
C ASP A 69 -13.44 -2.56 3.76
N HIS A 70 -14.57 -2.72 3.03
CA HIS A 70 -14.68 -2.36 1.61
C HIS A 70 -14.37 -0.88 1.32
N ALA A 71 -14.73 0.03 2.24
CA ALA A 71 -14.45 1.47 2.05
C ALA A 71 -12.94 1.80 2.04
N ILE A 72 -12.09 0.90 2.54
CA ILE A 72 -10.64 1.07 2.56
C ILE A 72 -9.88 0.01 1.76
N CYS A 73 -10.55 -1.06 1.33
CA CYS A 73 -9.93 -2.16 0.58
C CYS A 73 -10.62 -2.44 -0.76
N GLY A 74 -11.78 -1.82 -1.03
CA GLY A 74 -12.58 -2.11 -2.22
C GLY A 74 -13.01 -3.58 -2.29
N ALA A 75 -13.03 -4.13 -3.48
CA ALA A 75 -13.29 -5.54 -3.74
C ALA A 75 -12.01 -6.39 -3.73
N CYS A 76 -11.00 -6.01 -2.95
CA CYS A 76 -9.77 -6.81 -2.79
C CYS A 76 -10.13 -8.27 -2.41
N PRO A 77 -9.67 -9.28 -3.16
CA PRO A 77 -10.02 -10.68 -2.92
C PRO A 77 -9.51 -11.21 -1.57
N TYR A 78 -8.52 -10.55 -0.99
CA TYR A 78 -7.95 -10.90 0.33
C TYR A 78 -8.60 -10.14 1.48
N ALA A 79 -9.50 -9.19 1.22
CA ALA A 79 -10.25 -8.47 2.24
C ALA A 79 -11.15 -9.41 3.08
N GLY A 80 -11.65 -8.93 4.20
CA GLY A 80 -12.55 -9.71 5.06
C GLY A 80 -11.92 -10.98 5.66
N GLY A 81 -10.59 -11.04 5.79
CA GLY A 81 -9.88 -12.18 6.35
C GLY A 81 -9.62 -13.34 5.36
N ASN A 82 -9.78 -13.12 4.07
CA ASN A 82 -9.57 -14.10 3.00
C ASN A 82 -8.09 -14.27 2.60
N GLY A 83 -7.16 -14.16 3.53
CA GLY A 83 -5.73 -14.34 3.26
C GLY A 83 -4.92 -13.04 3.26
N CYS A 84 -5.49 -11.92 3.70
CA CYS A 84 -4.75 -10.69 3.89
C CYS A 84 -3.57 -10.92 4.86
N TYR A 85 -2.36 -10.60 4.41
CA TYR A 85 -1.13 -10.81 5.18
C TYR A 85 -0.84 -9.69 6.20
N VAL A 86 -1.64 -8.62 6.22
CA VAL A 86 -1.43 -7.50 7.13
C VAL A 86 -1.72 -7.88 8.57
N SER A 87 -0.80 -7.56 9.48
CA SER A 87 -1.00 -7.77 10.91
C SER A 87 -2.05 -6.82 11.47
N ILE A 88 -3.28 -7.29 11.59
CA ILE A 88 -4.41 -6.48 12.08
C ILE A 88 -4.18 -5.94 13.50
N LYS A 89 -3.43 -6.66 14.34
CA LYS A 89 -3.06 -6.20 15.69
C LYS A 89 -2.26 -4.88 15.63
N MET A 90 -1.30 -4.79 14.72
CA MET A 90 -0.52 -3.57 14.51
C MET A 90 -1.41 -2.42 14.00
N VAL A 91 -2.31 -2.69 13.07
CA VAL A 91 -3.24 -1.69 12.55
C VAL A 91 -4.19 -1.17 13.63
N CYS A 92 -4.67 -2.04 14.53
CA CYS A 92 -5.47 -1.63 15.69
C CYS A 92 -4.70 -0.69 16.64
N SER A 93 -3.39 -0.85 16.75
CA SER A 93 -2.55 0.07 17.54
C SER A 93 -2.48 1.47 16.89
N VAL A 94 -2.34 1.52 15.56
CA VAL A 94 -2.40 2.78 14.78
C VAL A 94 -3.77 3.46 14.95
N TYR A 95 -4.86 2.70 14.82
CA TYR A 95 -6.22 3.19 15.04
C TYR A 95 -6.41 3.75 16.46
N SER A 96 -5.93 3.04 17.47
CA SER A 96 -6.04 3.50 18.86
C SER A 96 -5.26 4.80 19.11
N ALA A 97 -4.09 4.96 18.47
CA ALA A 97 -3.31 6.19 18.52
C ALA A 97 -4.04 7.35 17.79
N TYR A 98 -4.66 7.07 16.63
CA TYR A 98 -5.50 8.02 15.92
C TYR A 98 -6.67 8.50 16.80
N LYS A 99 -7.42 7.59 17.40
CA LYS A 99 -8.57 7.95 18.27
C LYS A 99 -8.16 8.74 19.53
N ARG A 100 -6.94 8.57 20.01
CA ARG A 100 -6.38 9.40 21.11
C ARG A 100 -5.86 10.77 20.64
N GLY A 101 -5.86 11.03 19.32
CA GLY A 101 -5.30 12.26 18.75
C GLY A 101 -3.78 12.36 18.91
N SER A 102 -3.08 11.22 18.80
CA SER A 102 -1.61 11.16 18.95
C SER A 102 -0.85 11.60 17.69
N TYR A 103 -1.53 11.66 16.55
CA TYR A 103 -0.93 12.10 15.29
C TYR A 103 -1.15 13.58 15.06
N VAL A 104 -0.12 14.27 14.62
CA VAL A 104 -0.19 15.70 14.26
C VAL A 104 -0.88 15.83 12.92
N LYS A 105 -1.88 16.71 12.83
CA LYS A 105 -2.50 17.05 11.53
C LYS A 105 -1.50 17.86 10.71
N THR A 106 -1.36 17.50 9.45
CA THR A 106 -0.52 18.20 8.47
C THR A 106 -1.12 18.09 7.08
N THR A 107 -0.65 18.90 6.14
CA THR A 107 -1.04 18.79 4.73
C THR A 107 -0.18 17.74 3.99
N PRO A 108 -0.63 17.22 2.84
CA PRO A 108 0.20 16.39 1.97
C PRO A 108 1.51 17.05 1.56
N GLU A 109 1.50 18.37 1.31
CA GLU A 109 2.66 19.17 0.92
C GLU A 109 3.68 19.29 2.06
N ASP A 110 3.23 19.58 3.27
CA ASP A 110 4.10 19.65 4.45
C ASP A 110 4.72 18.28 4.76
N LEU A 111 3.92 17.19 4.63
CA LEU A 111 4.44 15.84 4.75
C LEU A 111 5.53 15.57 3.70
N ALA A 112 5.34 16.02 2.45
CA ALA A 112 6.31 15.86 1.37
C ALA A 112 7.66 16.47 1.73
N VAL A 113 7.66 17.70 2.28
CA VAL A 113 8.87 18.36 2.78
C VAL A 113 9.55 17.57 3.88
N ILE A 114 8.77 17.07 4.86
CA ILE A 114 9.29 16.28 5.98
C ILE A 114 9.93 14.98 5.49
N LEU A 115 9.25 14.24 4.60
CA LEU A 115 9.78 12.97 4.09
C LEU A 115 11.03 13.19 3.24
N ALA A 116 11.04 14.18 2.34
CA ALA A 116 12.19 14.49 1.52
C ALA A 116 13.41 14.87 2.37
N ALA A 117 13.24 15.69 3.41
CA ALA A 117 14.31 16.06 4.33
C ALA A 117 14.88 14.83 5.07
N ASN A 118 14.02 13.91 5.52
CA ASN A 118 14.47 12.70 6.20
C ASN A 118 15.15 11.71 5.25
N VAL A 119 14.75 11.64 3.99
CA VAL A 119 15.45 10.84 2.97
C VAL A 119 16.81 11.45 2.65
N LYS A 120 16.90 12.78 2.42
CA LYS A 120 18.18 13.47 2.18
C LYS A 120 19.18 13.29 3.31
N SER A 121 18.70 13.27 4.57
CA SER A 121 19.56 13.06 5.73
C SER A 121 19.94 11.59 5.97
N GLY A 122 19.48 10.65 5.16
CA GLY A 122 19.72 9.22 5.33
C GLY A 122 18.95 8.57 6.48
N ARG A 123 18.00 9.26 7.10
CA ARG A 123 17.14 8.70 8.17
C ARG A 123 16.08 7.75 7.62
N LEU A 124 15.58 8.05 6.43
CA LEU A 124 14.61 7.23 5.72
C LEU A 124 15.17 6.73 4.40
N ASP A 125 14.81 5.51 4.03
CA ASP A 125 15.06 4.98 2.70
C ASP A 125 13.94 5.35 1.71
N GLY A 126 12.76 5.70 2.21
CA GLY A 126 11.64 6.05 1.34
C GLY A 126 10.27 6.02 2.01
N PHE A 127 9.23 5.87 1.18
CA PHE A 127 7.84 5.90 1.58
C PHE A 127 7.02 4.73 0.98
N ARG A 128 6.31 3.99 1.82
CA ARG A 128 5.37 2.95 1.42
C ARG A 128 3.94 3.46 1.54
N VAL A 129 3.25 3.50 0.41
CA VAL A 129 1.85 3.88 0.28
C VAL A 129 0.96 2.65 0.47
N GLY A 130 -0.05 2.73 1.31
CA GLY A 130 -1.01 1.64 1.53
C GLY A 130 -0.41 0.43 2.24
N SER A 131 0.27 0.61 3.37
CA SER A 131 0.67 -0.53 4.22
C SER A 131 -0.53 -1.26 4.83
N TYR A 132 -1.64 -0.56 4.98
CA TYR A 132 -2.98 -1.08 5.24
C TYR A 132 -4.01 -0.19 4.54
N GLY A 133 -5.00 -0.82 3.89
CA GLY A 133 -5.95 -0.17 3.01
C GLY A 133 -5.38 0.11 1.62
N ASP A 134 -6.26 0.28 0.66
CA ASP A 134 -5.92 0.56 -0.72
C ASP A 134 -5.66 2.07 -0.92
N PRO A 135 -4.56 2.49 -1.53
CA PRO A 135 -4.28 3.91 -1.78
C PRO A 135 -5.41 4.65 -2.50
N ALA A 136 -6.13 3.99 -3.40
CA ALA A 136 -7.25 4.57 -4.13
C ALA A 136 -8.47 4.90 -3.24
N ALA A 137 -8.46 4.48 -1.97
CA ALA A 137 -9.48 4.90 -1.01
C ALA A 137 -9.37 6.37 -0.61
N ALA A 138 -8.21 6.99 -0.77
CA ALA A 138 -8.03 8.43 -0.60
C ALA A 138 -7.81 9.12 -1.95
N PRO A 139 -8.16 10.40 -2.10
CA PRO A 139 -7.90 11.16 -3.33
C PRO A 139 -6.43 11.10 -3.76
N PHE A 140 -6.18 11.15 -5.06
CA PHE A 140 -4.83 11.11 -5.65
C PHE A 140 -3.91 12.19 -5.04
N GLU A 141 -4.43 13.38 -4.85
CA GLU A 141 -3.73 14.55 -4.34
C GLU A 141 -3.18 14.37 -2.91
N VAL A 142 -3.71 13.43 -2.16
CA VAL A 142 -3.20 13.06 -0.82
C VAL A 142 -1.82 12.39 -0.90
N TRP A 143 -1.52 11.73 -2.01
CA TRP A 143 -0.32 10.90 -2.17
C TRP A 143 0.76 11.54 -3.03
N GLU A 144 0.36 12.22 -4.11
CA GLU A 144 1.26 12.71 -5.13
C GLU A 144 2.40 13.57 -4.56
N PRO A 145 2.16 14.61 -3.73
CA PRO A 145 3.23 15.46 -3.24
C PRO A 145 4.32 14.68 -2.50
N ALA A 146 3.90 13.77 -1.60
CA ALA A 146 4.83 12.98 -0.80
C ALA A 146 5.61 11.94 -1.63
N VAL A 147 4.93 11.27 -2.57
CA VAL A 147 5.57 10.29 -3.46
C VAL A 147 6.59 10.95 -4.37
N MET A 148 6.23 12.07 -4.99
CA MET A 148 7.13 12.80 -5.90
C MET A 148 8.32 13.39 -5.16
N ALA A 149 8.11 14.07 -4.04
CA ALA A 149 9.20 14.66 -3.26
C ALA A 149 10.22 13.61 -2.76
N VAL A 150 9.75 12.41 -2.34
CA VAL A 150 10.64 11.31 -1.98
C VAL A 150 11.45 10.83 -3.17
N ARG A 151 10.85 10.70 -4.34
CA ARG A 151 11.54 10.27 -5.58
C ARG A 151 12.57 11.28 -6.04
N ASP A 152 12.24 12.57 -6.02
CA ASP A 152 13.11 13.66 -6.47
C ASP A 152 14.42 13.74 -5.68
N VAL A 153 14.39 13.31 -4.43
CA VAL A 153 15.60 13.24 -3.59
C VAL A 153 16.26 11.85 -3.60
N GLY A 154 15.88 10.97 -4.53
CA GLY A 154 16.46 9.64 -4.70
C GLY A 154 15.94 8.59 -3.72
N GLY A 155 14.90 8.89 -2.95
CA GLY A 155 14.24 7.94 -2.06
C GLY A 155 13.40 6.91 -2.81
N ARG A 156 13.07 5.84 -2.12
CA ARG A 156 12.27 4.75 -2.67
C ARG A 156 10.80 4.94 -2.36
N THR A 157 9.95 4.58 -3.31
CA THR A 157 8.50 4.52 -3.08
C THR A 157 7.99 3.13 -3.45
N SER A 158 6.97 2.66 -2.75
CA SER A 158 6.27 1.43 -3.08
C SER A 158 4.80 1.54 -2.69
N GLY A 159 3.93 0.90 -3.42
CA GLY A 159 2.50 0.86 -3.15
C GLY A 159 1.78 0.01 -4.19
N TYR A 160 0.59 -0.43 -3.84
CA TYR A 160 -0.23 -1.30 -4.66
C TYR A 160 -1.69 -0.92 -4.53
N THR A 161 -2.46 -0.99 -5.62
CA THR A 161 -3.91 -0.83 -5.61
C THR A 161 -4.60 -2.03 -6.28
N HIS A 162 -5.69 -2.50 -5.71
CA HIS A 162 -6.59 -3.44 -6.38
C HIS A 162 -7.63 -2.71 -7.24
N GLN A 163 -7.83 -1.41 -7.04
CA GLN A 163 -8.84 -0.63 -7.76
C GLN A 163 -8.40 -0.26 -9.19
N TRP A 164 -7.35 -0.88 -9.71
CA TRP A 164 -6.81 -0.64 -11.05
C TRP A 164 -7.74 -1.12 -12.18
N SER A 165 -8.66 -2.05 -11.91
CA SER A 165 -9.55 -2.68 -12.87
C SER A 165 -10.98 -2.67 -12.37
N GLU A 166 -11.95 -2.61 -13.30
CA GLU A 166 -13.38 -2.76 -13.02
C GLU A 166 -13.71 -4.08 -12.30
N ARG A 167 -12.93 -5.12 -12.53
CA ARG A 167 -13.02 -6.42 -11.85
C ARG A 167 -12.90 -6.31 -10.32
N TYR A 168 -12.17 -5.32 -9.84
CA TYR A 168 -11.94 -5.05 -8.42
C TYR A 168 -12.66 -3.79 -7.93
N ALA A 169 -13.49 -3.19 -8.79
CA ALA A 169 -14.22 -2.00 -8.45
C ALA A 169 -15.30 -2.30 -7.39
N TYR A 170 -15.30 -1.54 -6.32
CA TYR A 170 -16.40 -1.51 -5.38
C TYR A 170 -17.38 -0.40 -5.80
N MET A 171 -18.67 -0.73 -5.93
CA MET A 171 -19.69 0.19 -6.42
C MET A 171 -19.36 0.81 -7.80
N GLY A 172 -18.68 0.08 -8.68
CA GLY A 172 -18.27 0.57 -9.99
C GLY A 172 -17.15 1.60 -9.99
N ARG A 173 -16.45 1.79 -8.85
CA ARG A 173 -15.38 2.79 -8.72
C ARG A 173 -14.02 2.16 -8.88
N THR A 174 -13.25 2.66 -9.84
CA THR A 174 -11.85 2.33 -10.05
C THR A 174 -10.95 3.46 -9.53
N ALA A 175 -9.66 3.19 -9.44
CA ALA A 175 -8.67 4.21 -9.12
C ALA A 175 -8.62 5.29 -10.21
N ASP A 176 -8.37 6.53 -9.82
CA ASP A 176 -8.00 7.59 -10.76
C ASP A 176 -6.81 7.10 -11.62
N PRO A 177 -6.86 7.21 -12.96
CA PRO A 177 -5.80 6.73 -13.84
C PRO A 177 -4.40 7.28 -13.51
N ARG A 178 -4.31 8.46 -12.89
CA ARG A 178 -3.04 9.05 -12.43
C ARG A 178 -2.30 8.17 -11.40
N PHE A 179 -3.01 7.31 -10.67
CA PHE A 179 -2.38 6.37 -9.75
C PHE A 179 -1.38 5.43 -10.42
N ARG A 180 -1.48 5.21 -11.74
CA ARG A 180 -0.48 4.44 -12.51
C ARG A 180 0.94 4.98 -12.32
N ALA A 181 1.10 6.28 -12.12
CA ALA A 181 2.38 6.90 -11.87
C ALA A 181 2.91 6.66 -10.44
N LEU A 182 2.03 6.45 -9.46
CA LEU A 182 2.42 6.37 -8.06
C LEU A 182 2.62 4.94 -7.55
N VAL A 183 1.72 4.03 -7.91
CA VAL A 183 1.65 2.67 -7.37
C VAL A 183 1.50 1.63 -8.49
N MET A 184 1.68 0.35 -8.16
CA MET A 184 1.47 -0.76 -9.09
C MET A 184 0.05 -1.31 -8.95
N ALA A 185 -0.45 -1.94 -10.03
CA ALA A 185 -1.60 -2.82 -9.96
C ALA A 185 -1.29 -4.02 -9.06
N SER A 186 -2.14 -4.31 -8.08
CA SER A 186 -2.09 -5.57 -7.34
C SER A 186 -2.89 -6.61 -8.13
N ALA A 187 -2.20 -7.61 -8.66
CA ALA A 187 -2.73 -8.57 -9.61
C ALA A 187 -2.64 -10.01 -9.07
N HIS A 188 -3.50 -10.90 -9.58
CA HIS A 188 -3.59 -12.29 -9.16
C HIS A 188 -3.54 -13.21 -10.38
N GLY A 189 -2.50 -14.05 -10.47
CA GLY A 189 -2.30 -14.94 -11.59
C GLY A 189 -1.95 -14.24 -12.90
N GLN A 190 -1.87 -15.04 -13.96
CA GLN A 190 -1.38 -14.57 -15.26
C GLN A 190 -2.40 -13.68 -15.99
N VAL A 191 -3.68 -13.97 -15.86
CA VAL A 191 -4.74 -13.19 -16.53
C VAL A 191 -4.69 -11.74 -16.08
N ASP A 192 -4.68 -11.49 -14.76
CA ASP A 192 -4.59 -10.13 -14.25
C ASP A 192 -3.28 -9.43 -14.64
N ALA A 193 -2.17 -10.16 -14.68
CA ALA A 193 -0.89 -9.59 -15.10
C ALA A 193 -0.95 -9.09 -16.56
N ILE A 194 -1.61 -9.84 -17.46
CA ILE A 194 -1.83 -9.47 -18.86
C ILE A 194 -2.78 -8.27 -18.95
N LEU A 195 -3.91 -8.30 -18.25
CA LEU A 195 -4.88 -7.20 -18.23
C LEU A 195 -4.26 -5.90 -17.71
N ALA A 196 -3.51 -5.97 -16.60
CA ALA A 196 -2.83 -4.82 -16.05
C ALA A 196 -1.82 -4.21 -17.05
N GLN A 197 -1.11 -5.05 -17.78
CA GLN A 197 -0.19 -4.60 -18.83
C GLN A 197 -0.92 -3.96 -20.01
N ALA A 198 -2.05 -4.53 -20.44
CA ALA A 198 -2.89 -3.97 -21.50
C ALA A 198 -3.44 -2.57 -21.12
N ASP A 199 -3.77 -2.39 -19.83
CA ASP A 199 -4.22 -1.11 -19.26
C ASP A 199 -3.06 -0.20 -18.83
N GLU A 200 -1.85 -0.47 -19.32
CA GLU A 200 -0.64 0.32 -19.07
C GLU A 200 -0.20 0.41 -17.59
N TRP A 201 -0.64 -0.49 -16.73
CA TRP A 201 -0.15 -0.62 -15.38
C TRP A 201 1.13 -1.46 -15.32
N ARG A 202 2.07 -1.06 -14.48
CA ARG A 202 3.03 -2.03 -13.92
C ARG A 202 2.32 -2.80 -12.82
N SER A 203 2.51 -4.12 -12.78
CA SER A 203 1.84 -4.96 -11.79
C SER A 203 2.80 -5.57 -10.77
N PHE A 204 2.30 -5.77 -9.56
CA PHE A 204 2.83 -6.70 -8.58
C PHE A 204 1.86 -7.87 -8.49
N THR A 205 2.28 -9.03 -9.01
CA THR A 205 1.39 -10.17 -9.20
C THR A 205 1.71 -11.29 -8.21
N VAL A 206 0.69 -11.82 -7.57
CA VAL A 206 0.77 -13.05 -6.77
C VAL A 206 0.42 -14.22 -7.67
N PHE A 207 1.39 -15.11 -7.92
CA PHE A 207 1.23 -16.31 -8.72
C PHE A 207 0.99 -17.55 -7.86
N ASN A 208 0.28 -18.54 -8.38
CA ASN A 208 0.00 -19.78 -7.67
C ASN A 208 1.20 -20.72 -7.61
N SER A 209 2.12 -20.61 -8.59
CA SER A 209 3.33 -21.44 -8.69
C SER A 209 4.54 -20.67 -9.23
N ALA A 210 5.72 -21.26 -9.04
CA ALA A 210 6.96 -20.73 -9.59
C ALA A 210 7.00 -20.82 -11.14
N ASP A 211 6.35 -21.81 -11.72
CA ASP A 211 6.27 -21.97 -13.16
C ASP A 211 5.39 -20.88 -13.80
N GLU A 212 4.25 -20.56 -13.18
CA GLU A 212 3.44 -19.43 -13.59
C GLU A 212 4.22 -18.11 -13.56
N LEU A 213 4.93 -17.84 -12.47
CA LEU A 213 5.80 -16.66 -12.36
C LEU A 213 6.83 -16.62 -13.48
N LYS A 214 7.51 -17.73 -13.76
CA LYS A 214 8.50 -17.82 -14.82
C LYS A 214 7.92 -17.56 -16.21
N LEU A 215 6.77 -18.13 -16.49
CA LEU A 215 6.06 -17.96 -17.77
C LEU A 215 5.55 -16.54 -17.99
N SER A 216 5.22 -15.81 -16.91
CA SER A 216 4.70 -14.44 -17.00
C SER A 216 5.72 -13.38 -17.44
N GLY A 217 7.03 -13.69 -17.38
CA GLY A 217 8.09 -12.72 -17.61
C GLY A 217 8.25 -11.65 -16.52
N ALA A 218 7.46 -11.72 -15.43
CA ALA A 218 7.62 -10.83 -14.29
C ALA A 218 8.93 -11.10 -13.53
N ALA A 219 9.56 -10.04 -13.04
CA ALA A 219 10.76 -10.20 -12.21
C ALA A 219 10.36 -10.71 -10.81
N MET A 220 11.05 -11.74 -10.32
CA MET A 220 10.83 -12.26 -8.96
C MET A 220 11.19 -11.20 -7.92
N CYS A 221 10.31 -10.98 -6.94
CA CYS A 221 10.57 -10.05 -5.85
C CYS A 221 11.77 -10.51 -5.01
N PRO A 222 12.87 -9.75 -4.93
CA PRO A 222 14.07 -10.18 -4.21
C PRO A 222 13.89 -10.18 -2.68
N ALA A 223 12.79 -9.62 -2.17
CA ALA A 223 12.40 -9.69 -0.77
C ALA A 223 11.44 -10.85 -0.47
N SER A 224 11.21 -11.75 -1.44
CA SER A 224 10.37 -12.93 -1.25
C SER A 224 11.17 -14.11 -0.69
N LYS A 225 10.45 -15.11 -0.16
CA LYS A 225 11.02 -16.37 0.31
C LYS A 225 11.70 -17.13 -0.84
N GLU A 226 11.07 -17.14 -2.00
CA GLU A 226 11.53 -17.84 -3.20
C GLU A 226 12.85 -17.27 -3.71
N ALA A 227 13.08 -15.97 -3.49
CA ALA A 227 14.37 -15.32 -3.77
C ALA A 227 15.39 -15.43 -2.62
N GLY A 228 15.03 -16.09 -1.51
CA GLY A 228 15.89 -16.26 -0.32
C GLY A 228 16.05 -15.00 0.51
N TYR A 229 15.08 -14.08 0.49
CA TYR A 229 15.06 -12.82 1.30
C TYR A 229 16.34 -11.99 1.17
N ARG A 230 16.92 -11.93 0.00
CA ARG A 230 18.23 -11.30 -0.23
C ARG A 230 18.22 -9.79 -0.06
N LYS A 231 17.02 -9.15 -0.05
CA LYS A 231 16.87 -7.68 0.04
C LYS A 231 15.61 -7.29 0.78
N THR A 232 15.63 -6.09 1.35
CA THR A 232 14.44 -5.38 1.80
C THR A 232 13.89 -4.48 0.68
N CYS A 233 12.68 -3.96 0.82
CA CYS A 233 12.15 -2.96 -0.12
C CYS A 233 13.05 -1.70 -0.18
N ALA A 234 13.61 -1.29 0.94
CA ALA A 234 14.60 -0.21 1.04
C ALA A 234 15.88 -0.53 0.26
N GLY A 235 16.36 -1.77 0.32
CA GLY A 235 17.55 -2.23 -0.40
C GLY A 235 17.32 -2.69 -1.85
N CYS A 236 16.09 -2.61 -2.35
CA CYS A 236 15.70 -3.14 -3.66
C CYS A 236 16.07 -2.21 -4.81
N GLY A 237 17.35 -2.30 -5.29
CA GLY A 237 17.82 -1.58 -6.48
C GLY A 237 17.86 -0.06 -6.36
N LYS A 238 18.52 0.62 -7.30
CA LYS A 238 18.59 2.09 -7.33
C LYS A 238 17.27 2.75 -7.73
N GLN A 239 16.34 1.99 -8.30
CA GLN A 239 15.07 2.49 -8.82
C GLN A 239 13.97 1.60 -8.28
N SER A 240 13.31 2.01 -7.23
CA SER A 240 12.21 1.26 -6.56
C SER A 240 11.43 0.35 -7.51
N ALA A 241 11.59 -0.97 -7.37
CA ALA A 241 10.98 -1.93 -8.27
C ALA A 241 9.43 -1.91 -8.19
N CYS A 242 8.89 -1.57 -7.02
CA CYS A 242 7.47 -1.64 -6.71
C CYS A 242 6.79 -0.26 -6.64
N ASN A 243 7.16 0.64 -7.53
CA ASN A 243 6.43 1.90 -7.74
C ASN A 243 5.72 1.90 -9.10
N GLY A 244 4.85 2.86 -9.32
CA GLY A 244 4.11 2.99 -10.56
C GLY A 244 4.98 3.22 -11.80
N ARG A 245 4.33 3.32 -12.93
CA ARG A 245 4.95 3.66 -14.21
C ARG A 245 5.45 5.12 -14.19
N ARG A 246 6.65 5.38 -14.67
CA ARG A 246 7.21 6.74 -14.67
C ARG A 246 6.68 7.58 -15.82
N ASP A 247 6.69 6.97 -17.00
CA ASP A 247 6.32 7.59 -18.26
C ASP A 247 5.93 6.48 -19.27
N ILE A 248 5.61 6.86 -20.48
CA ILE A 248 5.23 5.92 -21.55
C ILE A 248 6.38 4.99 -21.95
N ASP A 249 7.62 5.43 -21.77
CA ASP A 249 8.82 4.67 -22.14
C ASP A 249 9.37 3.81 -20.99
N ASP A 250 8.70 3.78 -19.84
CA ASP A 250 9.12 2.98 -18.70
C ASP A 250 9.05 1.47 -19.01
N ARG A 251 10.21 0.89 -19.30
CA ARG A 251 10.36 -0.55 -19.65
C ARG A 251 10.73 -1.43 -18.47
N ARG A 252 10.65 -0.93 -17.24
CA ARG A 252 10.91 -1.76 -16.06
C ARG A 252 9.89 -2.89 -15.99
N SER A 253 10.37 -4.12 -15.72
CA SER A 253 9.50 -5.28 -15.59
C SER A 253 8.49 -5.11 -14.46
N SER A 254 7.31 -5.69 -14.63
CA SER A 254 6.40 -5.99 -13.53
C SER A 254 7.07 -6.94 -12.53
N MET A 255 6.55 -7.00 -11.31
CA MET A 255 7.12 -7.81 -10.24
C MET A 255 6.15 -8.94 -9.88
N GLY A 256 6.69 -10.06 -9.42
CA GLY A 256 5.87 -11.19 -8.99
C GLY A 256 6.42 -11.90 -7.76
N ILE A 257 5.53 -12.55 -7.04
CA ILE A 257 5.85 -13.51 -5.97
C ILE A 257 4.96 -14.75 -6.13
N VAL A 258 5.44 -15.87 -5.61
CA VAL A 258 4.59 -17.05 -5.43
C VAL A 258 3.81 -16.90 -4.12
N VAL A 259 2.56 -17.33 -4.11
CA VAL A 259 1.72 -17.32 -2.90
C VAL A 259 2.44 -18.03 -1.75
N HIS A 260 2.58 -17.36 -0.63
CA HIS A 260 3.28 -17.88 0.55
C HIS A 260 2.62 -17.40 1.85
N GLY A 261 3.06 -17.97 2.95
CA GLY A 261 2.53 -17.66 4.27
C GLY A 261 2.26 -18.93 5.07
N ASN A 262 1.44 -18.83 6.10
CA ASN A 262 0.99 -20.05 6.80
C ASN A 262 0.00 -20.85 5.92
N PRO A 263 -0.18 -22.17 6.16
CA PRO A 263 -1.01 -23.00 5.29
C PRO A 263 -2.48 -22.54 5.16
N VAL A 264 -3.00 -21.85 6.17
CA VAL A 264 -4.39 -21.32 6.15
C VAL A 264 -4.44 -20.12 5.19
N THR A 265 -3.52 -19.17 5.34
CA THR A 265 -3.42 -17.99 4.47
C THR A 265 -3.22 -18.39 3.00
N VAL A 266 -2.32 -19.36 2.74
CA VAL A 266 -2.08 -19.88 1.39
C VAL A 266 -3.36 -20.49 0.80
N ARG A 267 -4.05 -21.37 1.53
CA ARG A 267 -5.32 -21.95 1.04
C ARG A 267 -6.39 -20.90 0.76
N GLN A 268 -6.50 -19.90 1.61
CA GLN A 268 -7.45 -18.80 1.41
C GLN A 268 -7.11 -17.96 0.17
N ALA A 269 -5.83 -17.65 -0.02
CA ALA A 269 -5.35 -16.92 -1.18
C ALA A 269 -5.60 -17.69 -2.50
N LEU A 270 -5.28 -18.99 -2.53
CA LEU A 270 -5.54 -19.85 -3.68
C LEU A 270 -7.03 -19.94 -4.03
N ARG A 271 -7.90 -20.05 -3.02
CA ARG A 271 -9.36 -20.04 -3.23
C ARG A 271 -9.86 -18.68 -3.74
N ALA A 272 -9.27 -17.59 -3.29
CA ALA A 272 -9.62 -16.26 -3.78
C ALA A 272 -9.22 -16.09 -5.26
N SER A 273 -8.02 -16.52 -5.65
CA SER A 273 -7.55 -16.54 -7.04
C SER A 273 -8.46 -17.38 -7.94
N SER A 274 -8.77 -18.63 -7.56
CA SER A 274 -9.60 -19.51 -8.39
C SER A 274 -11.02 -18.99 -8.66
N LYS A 275 -11.58 -18.19 -7.76
CA LYS A 275 -12.87 -17.52 -7.98
C LYS A 275 -12.77 -16.38 -9.00
N LEU A 276 -11.61 -15.76 -9.11
CA LEU A 276 -11.36 -14.70 -10.08
C LEU A 276 -11.20 -15.26 -11.51
N ASP A 277 -10.61 -16.45 -11.64
CA ASP A 277 -10.43 -17.10 -12.94
C ASP A 277 -11.74 -17.58 -13.56
N LEU A 278 -12.80 -17.70 -12.76
CA LEU A 278 -14.14 -18.16 -13.16
C LEU A 278 -15.15 -17.00 -13.36
N ALA A 279 -14.79 -15.77 -13.05
CA ALA A 279 -15.63 -14.57 -13.16
C ALA A 279 -15.20 -13.71 -14.35
#